data_32dd8c0645bdea5e04dab23b7810258d
#
_entry.id   32dd8c0645bdea5e04dab23b7810258d
#
_cell.length_a   1.000
_cell.length_b   1.000
_cell.length_c   1.000
_cell.angle_alpha   90.00
_cell.angle_beta   90.00
_cell.angle_gamma   90.00
#
_symmetry.space_group_name_H-M   'P 1'
#
loop_
_entity.id
_entity.type
_entity.pdbx_description
1 polymer ?
#
loop_
_entity_poly.entity_id
_entity_poly.type
_entity_poly.pdbx_seq_one_letter_code
_entity_poly.pdbx_strand_id
1 'polypeptide(L)'
;MSKYTKEIEKRRTFAIISHPDAGKTTLTEKFLLYGGAINLAGSVKGKATARHAVSDWMEIEKERGISVTSSVLQFHYDGYCINILDTPGHQDFSEDTYRTLMAADSAVMVIDGSKGVEAQTRKLFKVCVMRHIPIFTFINKMDRDANDTFDLLDEIEKELGIATCPINWPIGSGKKFRGVFDRNTKKILTFSDTQKGTKEGVIEEIDINDPRADEVMDLEQKEQLMEEIELLDGASAEFSQEEVSKGQLTPVFFGSALTNFGVETFLEHFMKMTTSPLPRTADCGPVDPMSDDFSAFVFKIQANMNKAHRDRIAFMRICSGKFDATKEVYHVQGDKKMRLLQPQQMMAESRHVVEEAYAGDIIGVFDPGIFSIGDTICAPGKKFAFEGIPTFAPEHFARVRQIDTMKRKQFVKGINQIAQEGAIQIFQEFNTGMEEIIVGVVGILQFDVLKYRLENEYNVDIRLETLPYEHIRWIANKETVKVDKIVGTSDMKKVTDLKGNPLLLFVNAWSVGMVEDRNPDLVLTEFSK
;
A
#
# COMPACT_ATOMS: atom_id res chain seq x y z
N MET A 1 9.74 3.06 31.11
CA MET A 1 9.01 2.27 30.09
C MET A 1 7.54 2.65 30.16
N SER A 2 6.90 2.85 29.02
CA SER A 2 5.46 3.06 28.93
C SER A 2 4.69 1.87 29.51
N LYS A 3 3.55 2.14 30.14
CA LYS A 3 2.63 1.10 30.61
C LYS A 3 2.03 0.26 29.46
N TYR A 4 2.18 0.71 28.21
CA TYR A 4 1.66 0.04 27.01
C TYR A 4 2.71 -0.70 26.21
N THR A 5 3.99 -0.69 26.61
CA THR A 5 5.11 -1.29 25.86
C THR A 5 4.82 -2.70 25.38
N LYS A 6 4.35 -3.59 26.28
CA LYS A 6 4.04 -5.00 25.92
C LYS A 6 2.98 -5.14 24.82
N GLU A 7 1.98 -4.25 24.81
CA GLU A 7 0.95 -4.28 23.79
C GLU A 7 1.47 -3.71 22.46
N ILE A 8 2.25 -2.64 22.52
CA ILE A 8 2.84 -2.02 21.32
C ILE A 8 3.83 -2.97 20.65
N GLU A 9 4.68 -3.64 21.42
CA GLU A 9 5.68 -4.60 20.91
C GLU A 9 5.08 -5.80 20.18
N LYS A 10 3.82 -6.15 20.44
CA LYS A 10 3.10 -7.21 19.71
C LYS A 10 2.57 -6.77 18.34
N ARG A 11 2.53 -5.47 18.02
CA ARG A 11 1.96 -4.98 16.77
C ARG A 11 2.95 -5.13 15.63
N ARG A 12 2.42 -5.62 14.50
CA ARG A 12 3.14 -5.71 13.24
C ARG A 12 2.26 -5.12 12.14
N THR A 13 2.71 -4.01 11.55
CA THR A 13 1.94 -3.34 10.49
C THR A 13 2.81 -3.25 9.25
N PHE A 14 2.42 -3.99 8.24
CA PHE A 14 3.19 -4.05 7.00
C PHE A 14 2.31 -3.93 5.76
N ALA A 15 2.91 -3.41 4.72
CA ALA A 15 2.30 -3.35 3.40
C ALA A 15 2.81 -4.50 2.51
N ILE A 16 1.97 -4.96 1.60
CA ILE A 16 2.38 -5.91 0.57
C ILE A 16 2.46 -5.16 -0.75
N ILE A 17 3.64 -5.17 -1.36
CA ILE A 17 3.95 -4.48 -2.62
C ILE A 17 4.36 -5.48 -3.69
N SER A 18 3.96 -5.24 -4.92
CA SER A 18 4.33 -6.09 -6.06
C SER A 18 4.01 -5.43 -7.40
N HIS A 19 4.55 -6.00 -8.46
CA HIS A 19 3.99 -5.82 -9.80
C HIS A 19 2.61 -6.51 -9.92
N PRO A 20 1.70 -6.05 -10.80
CA PRO A 20 0.45 -6.76 -11.08
C PRO A 20 0.69 -8.24 -11.42
N ASP A 21 -0.21 -9.09 -10.97
CA ASP A 21 -0.16 -10.55 -11.18
C ASP A 21 1.01 -11.31 -10.51
N ALA A 22 1.87 -10.67 -9.72
CA ALA A 22 2.94 -11.39 -8.98
C ALA A 22 2.39 -12.33 -7.87
N GLY A 23 1.10 -12.20 -7.53
CA GLY A 23 0.43 -13.06 -6.56
C GLY A 23 0.23 -12.43 -5.20
N LYS A 24 0.28 -11.09 -5.10
CA LYS A 24 0.07 -10.30 -3.88
C LYS A 24 -1.24 -10.68 -3.17
N THR A 25 -2.38 -10.52 -3.83
CA THR A 25 -3.69 -10.82 -3.26
C THR A 25 -3.82 -12.29 -2.83
N THR A 26 -3.22 -13.21 -3.58
CA THR A 26 -3.17 -14.62 -3.18
C THR A 26 -2.38 -14.80 -1.89
N LEU A 27 -1.23 -14.13 -1.74
CA LEU A 27 -0.42 -14.20 -0.53
C LEU A 27 -1.17 -13.58 0.68
N THR A 28 -1.83 -12.44 0.48
CA THR A 28 -2.69 -11.80 1.50
C THR A 28 -3.77 -12.77 2.01
N GLU A 29 -4.49 -13.42 1.11
CA GLU A 29 -5.51 -14.43 1.45
C GLU A 29 -4.93 -15.61 2.25
N LYS A 30 -3.67 -16.01 1.95
CA LYS A 30 -3.00 -17.07 2.70
C LYS A 30 -2.63 -16.63 4.12
N PHE A 31 -2.15 -15.41 4.30
CA PHE A 31 -1.88 -14.88 5.64
C PHE A 31 -3.15 -14.84 6.49
N LEU A 32 -4.29 -14.45 5.90
CA LEU A 32 -5.57 -14.49 6.59
C LEU A 32 -6.02 -15.92 6.93
N LEU A 33 -5.73 -16.87 6.05
CA LEU A 33 -6.03 -18.29 6.27
C LEU A 33 -5.23 -18.86 7.44
N TYR A 34 -3.90 -18.71 7.42
CA TYR A 34 -3.02 -19.17 8.50
C TYR A 34 -3.23 -18.40 9.82
N GLY A 35 -3.69 -17.17 9.75
CA GLY A 35 -4.12 -16.40 10.91
C GLY A 35 -5.51 -16.77 11.43
N GLY A 36 -6.19 -17.76 10.82
CA GLY A 36 -7.53 -18.19 11.22
C GLY A 36 -8.63 -17.14 11.01
N ALA A 37 -8.30 -16.04 10.28
CA ALA A 37 -9.25 -14.97 10.01
C ALA A 37 -10.28 -15.33 8.92
N ILE A 38 -9.94 -16.28 8.05
CA ILE A 38 -10.83 -16.87 7.05
C ILE A 38 -10.68 -18.40 7.05
N ASN A 39 -11.77 -19.11 6.71
CA ASN A 39 -11.77 -20.58 6.67
C ASN A 39 -11.32 -21.15 5.33
N LEU A 40 -11.41 -20.37 4.25
CA LEU A 40 -11.05 -20.75 2.90
C LEU A 40 -10.50 -19.53 2.17
N ALA A 41 -9.32 -19.64 1.58
CA ALA A 41 -8.75 -18.58 0.76
C ALA A 41 -9.53 -18.40 -0.55
N GLY A 42 -9.77 -17.14 -0.94
CA GLY A 42 -10.39 -16.76 -2.19
C GLY A 42 -9.42 -16.79 -3.38
N SER A 43 -9.91 -16.51 -4.59
CA SER A 43 -9.13 -16.45 -5.82
C SER A 43 -9.46 -15.21 -6.63
N VAL A 44 -8.45 -14.51 -7.12
CA VAL A 44 -8.59 -13.31 -7.97
C VAL A 44 -9.10 -13.67 -9.36
N LYS A 45 -8.71 -14.83 -9.91
CA LYS A 45 -9.09 -15.30 -11.25
C LYS A 45 -9.99 -16.52 -11.16
N GLY A 46 -11.22 -16.34 -10.66
CA GLY A 46 -12.24 -17.39 -10.56
C GLY A 46 -13.28 -17.29 -11.67
N LYS A 47 -13.84 -18.45 -12.10
CA LYS A 47 -15.12 -18.47 -12.84
C LYS A 47 -16.20 -17.87 -11.94
N ALA A 48 -17.31 -17.37 -12.51
CA ALA A 48 -18.41 -16.69 -11.84
C ALA A 48 -18.99 -17.37 -10.57
N THR A 49 -18.57 -18.58 -10.24
CA THR A 49 -18.94 -19.36 -9.06
C THR A 49 -17.86 -19.44 -7.99
N ALA A 50 -16.66 -18.86 -8.22
CA ALA A 50 -15.57 -18.88 -7.26
C ALA A 50 -15.68 -17.71 -6.27
N ARG A 51 -15.28 -17.96 -5.01
CA ARG A 51 -15.21 -16.92 -3.97
C ARG A 51 -14.14 -15.89 -4.36
N HIS A 52 -14.49 -14.61 -4.36
CA HIS A 52 -13.53 -13.52 -4.56
C HIS A 52 -12.67 -13.30 -3.32
N ALA A 53 -11.50 -12.67 -3.51
CA ALA A 53 -10.62 -12.31 -2.40
C ALA A 53 -11.31 -11.32 -1.45
N VAL A 54 -11.02 -11.44 -0.16
CA VAL A 54 -11.58 -10.56 0.88
C VAL A 54 -11.08 -9.11 0.71
N SER A 55 -9.87 -8.94 0.17
CA SER A 55 -9.27 -7.64 -0.11
C SER A 55 -9.99 -6.87 -1.23
N ASP A 56 -10.59 -7.57 -2.20
CA ASP A 56 -11.26 -6.98 -3.37
C ASP A 56 -12.77 -6.80 -3.09
N TRP A 57 -13.13 -5.70 -2.43
CA TRP A 57 -14.50 -5.46 -1.99
C TRP A 57 -15.36 -4.67 -2.99
N MET A 58 -14.75 -3.86 -3.88
CA MET A 58 -15.46 -3.13 -4.92
C MET A 58 -15.90 -4.04 -6.06
N GLU A 59 -17.09 -3.80 -6.61
CA GLU A 59 -17.57 -4.59 -7.76
C GLU A 59 -16.69 -4.42 -8.99
N ILE A 60 -16.15 -3.23 -9.24
CA ILE A 60 -15.23 -2.98 -10.35
C ILE A 60 -13.91 -3.77 -10.20
N GLU A 61 -13.44 -4.00 -8.97
CA GLU A 61 -12.27 -4.85 -8.70
C GLU A 61 -12.57 -6.31 -9.08
N LYS A 62 -13.76 -6.79 -8.70
CA LYS A 62 -14.21 -8.16 -9.00
C LYS A 62 -14.45 -8.38 -10.48
N GLU A 63 -15.03 -7.40 -11.18
CA GLU A 63 -15.28 -7.46 -12.62
C GLU A 63 -13.98 -7.45 -13.43
N ARG A 64 -13.02 -6.62 -13.04
CA ARG A 64 -11.75 -6.46 -13.77
C ARG A 64 -10.64 -7.39 -13.29
N GLY A 65 -10.77 -7.98 -12.10
CA GLY A 65 -9.75 -8.84 -11.48
C GLY A 65 -8.47 -8.08 -11.11
N ILE A 66 -8.58 -6.79 -10.79
CA ILE A 66 -7.47 -5.93 -10.33
C ILE A 66 -7.91 -5.16 -9.09
N SER A 67 -7.04 -5.06 -8.10
CA SER A 67 -7.26 -4.20 -6.93
C SER A 67 -7.08 -2.73 -7.33
N VAL A 68 -8.06 -1.91 -7.00
CA VAL A 68 -8.12 -0.46 -7.31
C VAL A 68 -7.78 0.38 -6.10
N THR A 69 -8.17 -0.10 -4.90
CA THR A 69 -7.94 0.59 -3.64
C THR A 69 -7.19 -0.30 -2.66
N SER A 70 -6.43 0.32 -1.76
CA SER A 70 -5.80 -0.41 -0.66
C SER A 70 -6.83 -0.93 0.33
N SER A 71 -6.61 -2.13 0.85
CA SER A 71 -7.42 -2.71 1.93
C SER A 71 -6.61 -2.80 3.22
N VAL A 72 -7.29 -2.60 4.35
CA VAL A 72 -6.73 -2.76 5.68
C VAL A 72 -7.35 -4.00 6.30
N LEU A 73 -6.52 -4.97 6.67
CA LEU A 73 -6.94 -6.25 7.21
C LEU A 73 -6.19 -6.51 8.51
N GLN A 74 -6.88 -6.96 9.55
CA GLN A 74 -6.28 -7.28 10.83
C GLN A 74 -6.60 -8.70 11.25
N PHE A 75 -5.63 -9.36 11.89
CA PHE A 75 -5.79 -10.68 12.52
C PHE A 75 -4.74 -10.90 13.61
N HIS A 76 -4.89 -11.98 14.37
CA HIS A 76 -3.93 -12.39 15.38
C HIS A 76 -3.22 -13.67 14.94
N TYR A 77 -1.91 -13.73 15.15
CA TYR A 77 -1.09 -14.89 14.84
C TYR A 77 0.07 -15.00 15.83
N ASP A 78 0.25 -16.16 16.46
CA ASP A 78 1.35 -16.44 17.41
C ASP A 78 1.59 -15.34 18.46
N GLY A 79 0.51 -14.79 19.03
CA GLY A 79 0.57 -13.73 20.04
C GLY A 79 0.81 -12.31 19.49
N TYR A 80 1.01 -12.16 18.18
CA TYR A 80 1.11 -10.86 17.50
C TYR A 80 -0.26 -10.37 17.03
N CYS A 81 -0.43 -9.05 17.03
CA CYS A 81 -1.53 -8.36 16.37
C CYS A 81 -1.03 -7.80 15.04
N ILE A 82 -1.55 -8.33 13.95
CA ILE A 82 -1.05 -8.09 12.60
C ILE A 82 -2.03 -7.20 11.86
N ASN A 83 -1.50 -6.12 11.27
CA ASN A 83 -2.20 -5.24 10.35
C ASN A 83 -1.57 -5.36 8.96
N ILE A 84 -2.30 -5.91 8.01
CA ILE A 84 -1.90 -5.95 6.60
C ILE A 84 -2.50 -4.77 5.87
N LEU A 85 -1.65 -4.07 5.14
CA LEU A 85 -2.02 -3.04 4.18
C LEU A 85 -1.85 -3.65 2.78
N ASP A 86 -2.94 -4.18 2.23
CA ASP A 86 -2.95 -4.72 0.87
C ASP A 86 -3.07 -3.58 -0.13
N THR A 87 -2.03 -3.35 -0.95
CA THR A 87 -1.95 -2.20 -1.85
C THR A 87 -2.37 -2.57 -3.27
N PRO A 88 -2.87 -1.62 -4.09
CA PRO A 88 -3.06 -1.88 -5.53
C PRO A 88 -1.74 -2.24 -6.21
N GLY A 89 -1.75 -3.26 -7.07
CA GLY A 89 -0.56 -3.63 -7.84
C GLY A 89 -0.35 -2.76 -9.10
N HIS A 90 -1.42 -2.15 -9.64
CA HIS A 90 -1.37 -1.41 -10.89
C HIS A 90 -0.78 -0.01 -10.71
N GLN A 91 0.08 0.41 -11.66
CA GLN A 91 0.77 1.71 -11.59
C GLN A 91 -0.17 2.91 -11.54
N ASP A 92 -1.36 2.83 -12.13
CA ASP A 92 -2.35 3.89 -12.14
C ASP A 92 -2.87 4.26 -10.74
N PHE A 93 -2.68 3.36 -9.76
CA PHE A 93 -3.08 3.55 -8.36
C PHE A 93 -1.88 3.74 -7.43
N SER A 94 -0.72 4.11 -7.96
CA SER A 94 0.52 4.27 -7.18
C SER A 94 0.41 5.33 -6.08
N GLU A 95 -0.44 6.35 -6.23
CA GLU A 95 -0.67 7.36 -5.18
C GLU A 95 -1.36 6.77 -3.95
N ASP A 96 -2.35 5.88 -4.12
CA ASP A 96 -2.98 5.17 -3.00
C ASP A 96 -2.00 4.22 -2.32
N THR A 97 -1.17 3.51 -3.12
CA THR A 97 -0.09 2.68 -2.61
C THR A 97 0.91 3.48 -1.78
N TYR A 98 1.34 4.65 -2.26
CA TYR A 98 2.26 5.53 -1.54
C TYR A 98 1.67 5.96 -0.19
N ARG A 99 0.42 6.45 -0.17
CA ARG A 99 -0.26 6.86 1.06
C ARG A 99 -0.36 5.72 2.08
N THR A 100 -0.64 4.54 1.58
CA THR A 100 -0.76 3.32 2.39
C THR A 100 0.60 2.91 2.97
N LEU A 101 1.68 3.00 2.18
CA LEU A 101 3.05 2.78 2.67
C LEU A 101 3.46 3.74 3.79
N MET A 102 2.88 4.96 3.82
CA MET A 102 3.09 5.91 4.93
C MET A 102 2.59 5.37 6.27
N ALA A 103 1.66 4.43 6.29
CA ALA A 103 1.11 3.82 7.49
C ALA A 103 1.81 2.51 7.88
N ALA A 104 2.72 1.98 7.05
CA ALA A 104 3.44 0.74 7.29
C ALA A 104 4.74 0.94 8.08
N ASP A 105 5.13 -0.08 8.84
CA ASP A 105 6.43 -0.18 9.54
C ASP A 105 7.41 -1.09 8.79
N SER A 106 6.92 -1.94 7.90
CA SER A 106 7.71 -2.80 7.01
C SER A 106 6.94 -3.09 5.73
N ALA A 107 7.60 -3.67 4.75
CA ALA A 107 6.99 -4.08 3.49
C ALA A 107 7.38 -5.50 3.11
N VAL A 108 6.42 -6.26 2.58
CA VAL A 108 6.64 -7.54 1.91
C VAL A 108 6.60 -7.29 0.41
N MET A 109 7.74 -7.45 -0.24
CA MET A 109 7.90 -7.31 -1.68
C MET A 109 7.71 -8.68 -2.34
N VAL A 110 6.66 -8.83 -3.16
CA VAL A 110 6.37 -10.07 -3.85
C VAL A 110 6.89 -10.01 -5.28
N ILE A 111 7.76 -10.95 -5.64
CA ILE A 111 8.37 -11.08 -6.97
C ILE A 111 7.86 -12.37 -7.63
N ASP A 112 7.51 -12.32 -8.90
CA ASP A 112 7.21 -13.51 -9.71
C ASP A 112 8.52 -14.20 -10.10
N GLY A 113 8.75 -15.42 -9.63
CA GLY A 113 9.98 -16.17 -9.89
C GLY A 113 10.26 -16.43 -11.38
N SER A 114 9.24 -16.38 -12.24
CA SER A 114 9.40 -16.53 -13.69
C SER A 114 9.72 -15.22 -14.42
N LYS A 115 9.58 -14.06 -13.76
CA LYS A 115 9.72 -12.74 -14.38
C LYS A 115 10.80 -11.87 -13.75
N GLY A 116 11.17 -12.11 -12.49
CA GLY A 116 12.14 -11.31 -11.76
C GLY A 116 11.60 -9.92 -11.35
N VAL A 117 12.49 -8.93 -11.32
CA VAL A 117 12.19 -7.55 -10.88
C VAL A 117 11.51 -6.75 -12.00
N GLU A 118 10.22 -6.53 -11.86
CA GLU A 118 9.41 -5.80 -12.83
C GLU A 118 9.32 -4.29 -12.52
N ALA A 119 8.89 -3.48 -13.49
CA ALA A 119 8.94 -2.01 -13.42
C ALA A 119 8.21 -1.42 -12.21
N GLN A 120 7.03 -1.95 -11.85
CA GLN A 120 6.28 -1.45 -10.69
C GLN A 120 6.97 -1.80 -9.38
N THR A 121 7.59 -2.97 -9.28
CA THR A 121 8.39 -3.37 -8.12
C THR A 121 9.51 -2.37 -7.87
N ARG A 122 10.25 -1.94 -8.91
CA ARG A 122 11.31 -0.91 -8.79
C ARG A 122 10.78 0.42 -8.27
N LYS A 123 9.62 0.86 -8.76
CA LYS A 123 9.01 2.13 -8.31
C LYS A 123 8.63 2.06 -6.83
N LEU A 124 7.96 1.00 -6.41
CA LEU A 124 7.52 0.83 -5.03
C LEU A 124 8.67 0.60 -4.06
N PHE A 125 9.70 -0.13 -4.49
CA PHE A 125 10.95 -0.28 -3.73
C PHE A 125 11.58 1.08 -3.41
N LYS A 126 11.71 1.98 -4.41
CA LYS A 126 12.25 3.34 -4.20
C LYS A 126 11.45 4.11 -3.15
N VAL A 127 10.13 3.96 -3.12
CA VAL A 127 9.27 4.58 -2.10
C VAL A 127 9.60 4.03 -0.70
N CYS A 128 9.76 2.72 -0.57
CA CYS A 128 10.14 2.10 0.71
C CYS A 128 11.50 2.59 1.20
N VAL A 129 12.50 2.67 0.32
CA VAL A 129 13.84 3.18 0.64
C VAL A 129 13.80 4.65 1.09
N MET A 130 13.10 5.52 0.36
CA MET A 130 12.93 6.93 0.74
C MET A 130 12.27 7.10 2.11
N ARG A 131 11.47 6.13 2.54
CA ARG A 131 10.75 6.12 3.82
C ARG A 131 11.47 5.33 4.90
N HIS A 132 12.62 4.76 4.61
CA HIS A 132 13.37 3.88 5.53
C HIS A 132 12.51 2.72 6.05
N ILE A 133 11.66 2.15 5.19
CA ILE A 133 10.81 1.01 5.51
C ILE A 133 11.59 -0.27 5.25
N PRO A 134 11.81 -1.14 6.24
CA PRO A 134 12.42 -2.45 6.05
C PRO A 134 11.65 -3.31 5.05
N ILE A 135 12.37 -4.00 4.16
CA ILE A 135 11.79 -4.77 3.07
C ILE A 135 12.15 -6.25 3.24
N PHE A 136 11.13 -7.10 3.12
CA PHE A 136 11.23 -8.56 3.09
C PHE A 136 10.77 -9.05 1.73
N THR A 137 11.56 -9.86 1.07
CA THR A 137 11.28 -10.32 -0.30
C THR A 137 10.70 -11.74 -0.29
N PHE A 138 9.56 -11.92 -0.96
CA PHE A 138 8.96 -13.23 -1.21
C PHE A 138 8.97 -13.52 -2.72
N ILE A 139 9.82 -14.45 -3.15
CA ILE A 139 9.86 -14.93 -4.53
C ILE A 139 8.80 -16.02 -4.70
N ASN A 140 7.74 -15.65 -5.38
CA ASN A 140 6.50 -16.42 -5.51
C ASN A 140 6.46 -17.22 -6.81
N LYS A 141 5.56 -18.18 -6.86
CA LYS A 141 5.24 -19.03 -8.03
C LYS A 141 6.31 -20.04 -8.39
N MET A 142 7.04 -20.54 -7.40
CA MET A 142 8.02 -21.63 -7.60
C MET A 142 7.36 -22.95 -8.07
N ASP A 143 6.03 -23.07 -8.01
CA ASP A 143 5.23 -24.13 -8.63
C ASP A 143 5.18 -24.07 -10.16
N ARG A 144 5.76 -23.01 -10.77
CA ARG A 144 5.93 -22.83 -12.21
C ARG A 144 7.41 -22.81 -12.56
N ASP A 145 7.72 -22.97 -13.85
CA ASP A 145 9.08 -22.83 -14.33
C ASP A 145 9.57 -21.42 -14.00
N ALA A 146 10.47 -21.32 -13.04
CA ALA A 146 11.06 -20.08 -12.55
C ALA A 146 12.43 -19.86 -13.20
N ASN A 147 12.91 -18.61 -13.17
CA ASN A 147 14.30 -18.29 -13.50
C ASN A 147 15.25 -18.95 -12.48
N ASP A 148 16.52 -19.02 -12.83
CA ASP A 148 17.53 -19.51 -11.90
C ASP A 148 17.52 -18.71 -10.60
N THR A 149 17.66 -19.39 -9.47
CA THR A 149 17.53 -18.80 -8.14
C THR A 149 18.67 -17.83 -7.80
N PHE A 150 19.89 -18.10 -8.24
CA PHE A 150 21.01 -17.19 -8.08
C PHE A 150 20.88 -15.96 -8.98
N ASP A 151 20.42 -16.16 -10.22
CA ASP A 151 20.14 -15.05 -11.16
C ASP A 151 19.06 -14.11 -10.59
N LEU A 152 18.02 -14.65 -9.92
CA LEU A 152 16.98 -13.84 -9.25
C LEU A 152 17.55 -13.01 -8.09
N LEU A 153 18.44 -13.56 -7.28
CA LEU A 153 19.10 -12.82 -6.21
C LEU A 153 20.00 -11.70 -6.78
N ASP A 154 20.80 -12.04 -7.78
CA ASP A 154 21.71 -11.10 -8.46
C ASP A 154 20.93 -9.97 -9.13
N GLU A 155 19.77 -10.26 -9.75
CA GLU A 155 18.88 -9.25 -10.32
C GLU A 155 18.33 -8.32 -9.24
N ILE A 156 17.88 -8.85 -8.08
CA ILE A 156 17.40 -8.03 -6.96
C ILE A 156 18.51 -7.08 -6.49
N GLU A 157 19.72 -7.59 -6.29
CA GLU A 157 20.86 -6.80 -5.83
C GLU A 157 21.27 -5.72 -6.84
N LYS A 158 21.36 -6.06 -8.13
CA LYS A 158 21.73 -5.11 -9.19
C LYS A 158 20.67 -4.05 -9.47
N GLU A 159 19.41 -4.49 -9.57
CA GLU A 159 18.32 -3.60 -9.97
C GLU A 159 17.82 -2.70 -8.84
N LEU A 160 17.86 -3.20 -7.60
CA LEU A 160 17.36 -2.49 -6.45
C LEU A 160 18.46 -1.89 -5.56
N GLY A 161 19.68 -2.38 -5.65
CA GLY A 161 20.81 -1.90 -4.86
C GLY A 161 20.72 -2.27 -3.38
N ILE A 162 20.12 -3.42 -3.07
CA ILE A 162 19.98 -3.95 -1.71
C ILE A 162 20.56 -5.36 -1.66
N ALA A 163 21.33 -5.67 -0.62
CA ALA A 163 21.88 -7.02 -0.44
C ALA A 163 20.77 -8.03 -0.12
N THR A 164 20.95 -9.28 -0.53
CA THR A 164 20.01 -10.37 -0.29
C THR A 164 20.51 -11.34 0.77
N CYS A 165 19.59 -11.80 1.63
CA CYS A 165 19.84 -12.86 2.59
C CYS A 165 18.77 -13.96 2.45
N PRO A 166 19.02 -15.03 1.68
CA PRO A 166 18.09 -16.14 1.56
C PRO A 166 17.91 -16.86 2.89
N ILE A 167 16.67 -16.89 3.40
CA ILE A 167 16.32 -17.58 4.67
C ILE A 167 15.93 -19.03 4.38
N ASN A 168 15.26 -19.27 3.27
CA ASN A 168 15.01 -20.60 2.75
C ASN A 168 15.52 -20.73 1.31
N TRP A 169 15.60 -21.96 0.82
CA TRP A 169 16.03 -22.26 -0.54
C TRP A 169 15.08 -23.26 -1.20
N PRO A 170 14.65 -23.06 -2.44
CA PRO A 170 13.69 -23.94 -3.09
C PRO A 170 14.33 -25.25 -3.54
N ILE A 171 13.62 -26.34 -3.39
CA ILE A 171 14.03 -27.67 -3.88
C ILE A 171 13.37 -27.88 -5.24
N GLY A 172 14.07 -27.50 -6.30
CA GLY A 172 13.58 -27.50 -7.67
C GLY A 172 12.60 -26.37 -7.97
N SER A 173 12.04 -26.36 -9.19
CA SER A 173 11.02 -25.43 -9.64
C SER A 173 10.01 -26.10 -10.57
N GLY A 174 8.87 -25.48 -10.82
CA GLY A 174 7.83 -26.01 -11.68
C GLY A 174 7.30 -27.37 -11.22
N LYS A 175 7.26 -28.33 -12.10
CA LYS A 175 6.82 -29.71 -11.79
C LYS A 175 7.78 -30.47 -10.86
N LYS A 176 9.02 -30.02 -10.78
CA LYS A 176 10.06 -30.59 -9.90
C LYS A 176 10.11 -29.91 -8.53
N PHE A 177 9.30 -28.89 -8.27
CA PHE A 177 9.24 -28.21 -6.98
C PHE A 177 8.70 -29.16 -5.91
N ARG A 178 9.50 -29.43 -4.87
CA ARG A 178 9.21 -30.40 -3.81
C ARG A 178 8.98 -29.75 -2.44
N GLY A 179 9.49 -28.55 -2.25
CA GLY A 179 9.46 -27.85 -0.98
C GLY A 179 10.56 -26.83 -0.89
N VAL A 180 10.87 -26.42 0.33
CA VAL A 180 11.95 -25.49 0.60
C VAL A 180 12.88 -26.07 1.68
N PHE A 181 14.16 -25.74 1.59
CA PHE A 181 15.14 -26.00 2.65
C PHE A 181 15.24 -24.76 3.52
N ASP A 182 14.92 -24.88 4.80
CA ASP A 182 15.08 -23.81 5.79
C ASP A 182 16.55 -23.76 6.24
N ARG A 183 17.25 -22.66 5.94
CA ARG A 183 18.67 -22.51 6.26
C ARG A 183 18.95 -22.34 7.75
N ASN A 184 17.97 -21.83 8.52
CA ASN A 184 18.13 -21.64 9.96
C ASN A 184 18.01 -22.95 10.73
N THR A 185 17.01 -23.76 10.38
CA THR A 185 16.76 -25.06 11.06
C THR A 185 17.51 -26.21 10.41
N LYS A 186 18.05 -26.01 9.20
CA LYS A 186 18.71 -27.04 8.36
C LYS A 186 17.77 -28.21 8.03
N LYS A 187 16.47 -27.94 7.87
CA LYS A 187 15.44 -28.93 7.56
C LYS A 187 14.81 -28.68 6.20
N ILE A 188 14.39 -29.78 5.58
CA ILE A 188 13.52 -29.78 4.41
C ILE A 188 12.08 -29.61 4.90
N LEU A 189 11.37 -28.67 4.32
CA LEU A 189 9.95 -28.42 4.58
C LEU A 189 9.15 -28.81 3.35
N THR A 190 8.32 -29.84 3.50
CA THR A 190 7.38 -30.27 2.46
C THR A 190 5.96 -29.91 2.85
N PHE A 191 5.10 -29.81 1.88
CA PHE A 191 3.73 -29.32 2.10
C PHE A 191 2.74 -30.28 1.43
N SER A 192 1.73 -30.71 2.18
CA SER A 192 0.66 -31.53 1.63
C SER A 192 -0.26 -30.69 0.73
N ASP A 193 -0.58 -31.23 -0.46
CA ASP A 193 -1.56 -30.58 -1.34
C ASP A 193 -2.98 -30.74 -0.77
N THR A 194 -3.49 -29.64 -0.20
CA THR A 194 -4.84 -29.59 0.35
C THR A 194 -5.77 -28.83 -0.59
N GLN A 195 -6.50 -29.54 -1.43
CA GLN A 195 -7.55 -28.98 -2.30
C GLN A 195 -7.05 -27.75 -3.09
N LYS A 196 -5.87 -27.85 -3.74
CA LYS A 196 -5.23 -26.75 -4.49
C LYS A 196 -4.94 -25.51 -3.63
N GLY A 197 -4.51 -25.72 -2.39
CA GLY A 197 -4.10 -24.66 -1.49
C GLY A 197 -5.24 -23.83 -0.89
N THR A 198 -6.49 -24.23 -1.03
CA THR A 198 -7.63 -23.48 -0.45
C THR A 198 -7.77 -23.66 1.08
N LYS A 199 -7.11 -24.66 1.65
CA LYS A 199 -7.02 -24.92 3.09
C LYS A 199 -5.57 -24.92 3.54
N GLU A 200 -5.34 -24.76 4.84
CA GLU A 200 -4.02 -24.94 5.45
C GLU A 200 -3.40 -26.28 5.07
N GLY A 201 -2.13 -26.27 4.70
CA GLY A 201 -1.36 -27.47 4.44
C GLY A 201 -0.72 -28.01 5.72
N VAL A 202 -0.46 -29.31 5.77
CA VAL A 202 0.37 -29.86 6.82
C VAL A 202 1.83 -29.75 6.37
N ILE A 203 2.66 -29.10 7.19
CA ILE A 203 4.10 -29.02 6.98
C ILE A 203 4.73 -30.27 7.59
N GLU A 204 5.53 -30.96 6.80
CA GLU A 204 6.40 -32.02 7.30
C GLU A 204 7.83 -31.52 7.30
N GLU A 205 8.46 -31.55 8.48
CA GLU A 205 9.89 -31.20 8.67
C GLU A 205 10.74 -32.47 8.59
N ILE A 206 11.70 -32.50 7.69
CA ILE A 206 12.56 -33.65 7.44
C ILE A 206 14.02 -33.19 7.54
N ASP A 207 14.82 -33.87 8.36
CA ASP A 207 16.27 -33.68 8.35
C ASP A 207 16.85 -34.13 7.00
N ILE A 208 17.81 -33.38 6.46
CA ILE A 208 18.39 -33.70 5.14
C ILE A 208 19.09 -35.07 5.10
N ASN A 209 19.51 -35.59 6.26
CA ASN A 209 20.12 -36.91 6.40
C ASN A 209 19.09 -38.01 6.77
N ASP A 210 17.81 -37.67 6.97
CA ASP A 210 16.75 -38.64 7.21
C ASP A 210 16.45 -39.42 5.91
N PRO A 211 16.27 -40.76 5.96
CA PRO A 211 15.89 -41.54 4.79
C PRO A 211 14.64 -41.03 4.06
N ARG A 212 13.73 -40.38 4.75
CA ARG A 212 12.53 -39.75 4.16
C ARG A 212 12.88 -38.60 3.21
N ALA A 213 14.06 -37.98 3.32
CA ALA A 213 14.53 -36.98 2.35
C ALA A 213 14.65 -37.57 0.93
N ASP A 214 15.05 -38.85 0.84
CA ASP A 214 15.19 -39.57 -0.43
C ASP A 214 13.83 -39.96 -1.06
N GLU A 215 12.72 -39.86 -0.31
CA GLU A 215 11.35 -39.99 -0.81
C GLU A 215 10.84 -38.67 -1.40
N VAL A 216 11.34 -37.53 -0.92
CA VAL A 216 10.94 -36.19 -1.35
C VAL A 216 11.66 -35.76 -2.61
N MET A 217 12.98 -36.03 -2.70
CA MET A 217 13.85 -35.59 -3.79
C MET A 217 14.70 -36.77 -4.28
N ASP A 218 15.02 -36.78 -5.58
CA ASP A 218 15.97 -37.74 -6.12
C ASP A 218 17.42 -37.35 -5.75
N LEU A 219 18.36 -38.26 -6.05
CA LEU A 219 19.78 -38.09 -5.72
C LEU A 219 20.36 -36.82 -6.38
N GLU A 220 20.00 -36.55 -7.63
CA GLU A 220 20.47 -35.39 -8.38
C GLU A 220 20.00 -34.08 -7.72
N GLN A 221 18.73 -34.01 -7.32
CA GLN A 221 18.17 -32.84 -6.60
C GLN A 221 18.85 -32.65 -5.24
N LYS A 222 19.18 -33.74 -4.54
CA LYS A 222 19.84 -33.68 -3.24
C LYS A 222 21.29 -33.18 -3.37
N GLU A 223 22.04 -33.69 -4.34
CA GLU A 223 23.40 -33.23 -4.63
C GLU A 223 23.39 -31.76 -5.05
N GLN A 224 22.50 -31.36 -5.97
CA GLN A 224 22.34 -29.97 -6.38
C GLN A 224 22.02 -29.05 -5.19
N LEU A 225 21.06 -29.43 -4.34
CA LEU A 225 20.70 -28.65 -3.15
C LEU A 225 21.90 -28.44 -2.23
N MET A 226 22.70 -29.50 -1.98
CA MET A 226 23.86 -29.39 -1.11
C MET A 226 24.94 -28.48 -1.69
N GLU A 227 25.22 -28.55 -2.98
CA GLU A 227 26.14 -27.65 -3.67
C GLU A 227 25.67 -26.20 -3.61
N GLU A 228 24.39 -25.96 -3.87
CA GLU A 228 23.80 -24.62 -3.81
C GLU A 228 23.85 -24.02 -2.39
N ILE A 229 23.59 -24.83 -1.36
CA ILE A 229 23.67 -24.37 0.05
C ILE A 229 25.12 -24.06 0.44
N GLU A 230 26.12 -24.86 0.02
CA GLU A 230 27.52 -24.57 0.25
C GLU A 230 27.96 -23.25 -0.40
N LEU A 231 27.50 -22.99 -1.64
CA LEU A 231 27.73 -21.72 -2.33
C LEU A 231 27.09 -20.55 -1.58
N LEU A 232 25.84 -20.70 -1.12
CA LEU A 232 25.14 -19.66 -0.36
C LEU A 232 25.82 -19.37 0.99
N ASP A 233 26.24 -20.40 1.71
CA ASP A 233 26.93 -20.24 3.00
C ASP A 233 28.28 -19.52 2.83
N GLY A 234 28.89 -19.59 1.63
CA GLY A 234 30.14 -18.89 1.31
C GLY A 234 29.98 -17.49 0.71
N ALA A 235 28.85 -17.19 0.05
CA ALA A 235 28.69 -16.00 -0.78
C ALA A 235 27.52 -15.07 -0.37
N SER A 236 26.48 -15.58 0.28
CA SER A 236 25.33 -14.74 0.67
C SER A 236 25.62 -13.94 1.94
N ALA A 237 24.97 -12.77 2.06
CA ALA A 237 25.01 -12.00 3.29
C ALA A 237 24.36 -12.78 4.46
N GLU A 238 24.91 -12.64 5.65
CA GLU A 238 24.28 -13.16 6.87
C GLU A 238 23.13 -12.25 7.30
N PHE A 239 22.15 -12.81 7.99
CA PHE A 239 21.04 -12.03 8.52
C PHE A 239 21.51 -11.02 9.56
N SER A 240 21.21 -9.74 9.34
CA SER A 240 21.49 -8.65 10.25
C SER A 240 20.24 -7.78 10.43
N GLN A 241 19.67 -7.80 11.63
CA GLN A 241 18.50 -6.96 11.97
C GLN A 241 18.79 -5.47 11.77
N GLU A 242 20.02 -5.05 12.02
CA GLU A 242 20.43 -3.65 11.85
C GLU A 242 20.44 -3.25 10.37
N GLU A 243 20.99 -4.09 9.49
CA GLU A 243 21.03 -3.82 8.04
C GLU A 243 19.63 -3.88 7.41
N VAL A 244 18.79 -4.83 7.85
CA VAL A 244 17.38 -4.89 7.44
C VAL A 244 16.65 -3.60 7.84
N SER A 245 16.83 -3.13 9.08
CA SER A 245 16.21 -1.90 9.56
C SER A 245 16.68 -0.65 8.82
N LYS A 246 17.91 -0.66 8.30
CA LYS A 246 18.47 0.43 7.47
C LYS A 246 18.06 0.33 5.99
N GLY A 247 17.38 -0.74 5.57
CA GLY A 247 17.04 -1.00 4.17
C GLY A 247 18.25 -1.36 3.30
N GLN A 248 19.31 -1.90 3.89
CA GLN A 248 20.55 -2.33 3.21
C GLN A 248 20.54 -3.82 2.88
N LEU A 249 19.73 -4.60 3.61
CA LEU A 249 19.59 -6.03 3.46
C LEU A 249 18.12 -6.41 3.40
N THR A 250 17.76 -7.32 2.48
CA THR A 250 16.42 -7.92 2.43
C THR A 250 16.51 -9.42 2.68
N PRO A 251 15.82 -9.94 3.73
CA PRO A 251 15.60 -11.38 3.86
C PRO A 251 14.77 -11.90 2.69
N VAL A 252 15.21 -12.96 2.02
CA VAL A 252 14.58 -13.52 0.84
C VAL A 252 13.99 -14.90 1.16
N PHE A 253 12.75 -15.09 0.74
CA PHE A 253 12.01 -16.34 0.89
C PHE A 253 11.47 -16.79 -0.46
N PHE A 254 11.59 -18.08 -0.73
CA PHE A 254 11.03 -18.71 -1.92
C PHE A 254 9.80 -19.54 -1.56
N GLY A 255 8.80 -19.54 -2.45
CA GLY A 255 7.59 -20.31 -2.21
C GLY A 255 6.56 -20.21 -3.33
N SER A 256 5.37 -20.72 -3.03
CA SER A 256 4.19 -20.61 -3.88
C SER A 256 2.96 -20.31 -3.04
N ALA A 257 2.46 -19.10 -3.15
CA ALA A 257 1.23 -18.69 -2.49
C ALA A 257 0.02 -19.52 -2.96
N LEU A 258 0.01 -19.97 -4.23
CA LEU A 258 -1.09 -20.76 -4.77
C LEU A 258 -1.21 -22.14 -4.08
N THR A 259 -0.09 -22.79 -3.85
CA THR A 259 -0.01 -24.16 -3.32
C THR A 259 0.32 -24.22 -1.82
N ASN A 260 0.46 -23.06 -1.15
CA ASN A 260 0.83 -22.86 0.26
C ASN A 260 2.30 -23.15 0.60
N PHE A 261 3.13 -23.51 -0.37
CA PHE A 261 4.54 -23.83 -0.12
C PHE A 261 5.30 -22.60 0.38
N GLY A 262 5.94 -22.73 1.54
CA GLY A 262 6.78 -21.71 2.14
C GLY A 262 6.02 -20.52 2.73
N VAL A 263 4.68 -20.49 2.71
CA VAL A 263 3.90 -19.33 3.19
C VAL A 263 3.84 -19.25 4.70
N GLU A 264 3.55 -20.35 5.39
CA GLU A 264 3.48 -20.39 6.86
C GLU A 264 4.85 -20.12 7.47
N THR A 265 5.89 -20.79 6.96
CA THR A 265 7.26 -20.57 7.41
C THR A 265 7.75 -19.16 7.14
N PHE A 266 7.36 -18.55 6.01
CA PHE A 266 7.59 -17.13 5.77
C PHE A 266 6.94 -16.29 6.88
N LEU A 267 5.68 -16.52 7.19
CA LEU A 267 4.95 -15.73 8.20
C LEU A 267 5.61 -15.85 9.58
N GLU A 268 6.02 -17.06 9.99
CA GLU A 268 6.71 -17.30 11.27
C GLU A 268 8.05 -16.57 11.37
N HIS A 269 8.89 -16.66 10.34
CA HIS A 269 10.17 -15.95 10.29
C HIS A 269 9.97 -14.45 10.21
N PHE A 270 9.06 -13.99 9.36
CA PHE A 270 8.75 -12.57 9.20
C PHE A 270 8.30 -11.92 10.51
N MET A 271 7.43 -12.58 11.29
CA MET A 271 6.97 -12.06 12.59
C MET A 271 8.12 -11.86 13.60
N LYS A 272 9.13 -12.71 13.54
CA LYS A 272 10.32 -12.62 14.41
C LYS A 272 11.34 -11.59 13.92
N MET A 273 11.46 -11.42 12.61
CA MET A 273 12.46 -10.55 11.97
C MET A 273 11.96 -9.12 11.77
N THR A 274 10.63 -8.92 11.60
CA THR A 274 10.06 -7.58 11.38
C THR A 274 9.99 -6.78 12.69
N THR A 275 9.97 -5.45 12.55
CA THR A 275 10.02 -4.55 13.68
C THR A 275 8.65 -4.31 14.32
N SER A 276 8.65 -3.96 15.62
CA SER A 276 7.53 -3.26 16.26
C SER A 276 7.33 -1.88 15.62
N PRO A 277 6.25 -1.13 15.96
CA PRO A 277 5.98 0.17 15.38
C PRO A 277 7.17 1.13 15.41
N LEU A 278 7.43 1.77 14.28
CA LEU A 278 8.54 2.70 14.11
C LEU A 278 8.14 4.15 14.51
N PRO A 279 9.11 4.97 14.99
CA PRO A 279 8.88 6.40 15.22
C PRO A 279 8.45 7.12 13.94
N ARG A 280 7.56 8.11 14.07
CA ARG A 280 7.13 8.95 12.97
C ARG A 280 7.54 10.40 13.18
N THR A 281 8.06 11.03 12.14
CA THR A 281 8.49 12.44 12.18
C THR A 281 7.31 13.39 12.24
N ALA A 282 7.39 14.37 13.16
CA ALA A 282 6.47 15.48 13.30
C ALA A 282 7.25 16.80 13.34
N ASP A 283 6.54 17.93 13.35
CA ASP A 283 7.15 19.26 13.47
C ASP A 283 7.95 19.45 14.78
N CYS A 284 7.63 18.68 15.81
CA CYS A 284 8.36 18.65 17.09
C CYS A 284 9.53 17.62 17.12
N GLY A 285 9.82 16.94 16.00
CA GLY A 285 10.78 15.85 15.92
C GLY A 285 10.14 14.46 15.89
N PRO A 286 10.93 13.37 16.01
CA PRO A 286 10.41 12.01 15.99
C PRO A 286 9.49 11.73 17.20
N VAL A 287 8.30 11.19 16.94
CA VAL A 287 7.35 10.77 17.97
C VAL A 287 7.56 9.29 18.25
N ASP A 288 7.94 8.96 19.48
CA ASP A 288 8.18 7.59 19.93
C ASP A 288 6.86 6.83 20.09
N PRO A 289 6.67 5.67 19.43
CA PRO A 289 5.49 4.82 19.61
C PRO A 289 5.23 4.43 21.08
N MET A 290 6.30 4.29 21.87
CA MET A 290 6.24 3.91 23.29
C MET A 290 5.82 5.06 24.20
N SER A 291 5.57 6.26 23.69
CA SER A 291 5.00 7.37 24.47
C SER A 291 3.63 6.98 25.05
N ASP A 292 3.31 7.49 26.26
CA ASP A 292 1.97 7.28 26.86
C ASP A 292 0.89 8.16 26.21
N ASP A 293 1.27 9.23 25.54
CA ASP A 293 0.37 10.15 24.87
C ASP A 293 -0.11 9.60 23.51
N PHE A 294 -1.42 9.58 23.34
CA PHE A 294 -2.03 9.17 22.07
C PHE A 294 -1.72 10.14 20.94
N SER A 295 -1.32 9.60 19.80
CA SER A 295 -1.31 10.32 18.54
C SER A 295 -1.59 9.37 17.36
N ALA A 296 -2.19 9.93 16.32
CA ALA A 296 -2.53 9.21 15.08
C ALA A 296 -2.53 10.17 13.89
N PHE A 297 -2.44 9.62 12.68
CA PHE A 297 -2.66 10.40 11.46
C PHE A 297 -3.59 9.69 10.50
N VAL A 298 -4.32 10.49 9.71
CA VAL A 298 -5.23 10.02 8.67
C VAL A 298 -4.43 9.74 7.40
N PHE A 299 -4.35 8.48 6.96
CA PHE A 299 -3.66 8.14 5.72
C PHE A 299 -4.59 7.80 4.56
N LYS A 300 -5.85 7.48 4.85
CA LYS A 300 -6.85 7.10 3.86
C LYS A 300 -8.24 7.54 4.28
N ILE A 301 -9.03 7.99 3.32
CA ILE A 301 -10.47 8.24 3.47
C ILE A 301 -11.19 7.41 2.43
N GLN A 302 -12.28 6.78 2.82
CA GLN A 302 -13.08 5.94 1.95
C GLN A 302 -14.57 6.15 2.20
N ALA A 303 -15.31 6.40 1.12
CA ALA A 303 -16.75 6.59 1.19
C ALA A 303 -17.49 5.43 0.52
N ASN A 304 -18.79 5.32 0.86
CA ASN A 304 -19.74 4.39 0.25
C ASN A 304 -19.31 2.91 0.28
N MET A 305 -18.53 2.51 1.30
CA MET A 305 -18.20 1.09 1.49
C MET A 305 -19.46 0.24 1.71
N ASN A 306 -20.50 0.84 2.29
CA ASN A 306 -21.84 0.25 2.38
C ASN A 306 -22.80 1.08 1.53
N LYS A 307 -23.28 0.52 0.41
CA LYS A 307 -24.23 1.19 -0.50
C LYS A 307 -25.52 1.64 0.21
N ALA A 308 -25.95 0.92 1.26
CA ALA A 308 -27.17 1.22 2.00
C ALA A 308 -27.05 2.43 2.94
N HIS A 309 -25.86 2.73 3.45
CA HIS A 309 -25.65 3.73 4.51
C HIS A 309 -24.87 4.96 4.08
N ARG A 310 -24.29 4.98 2.87
CA ARG A 310 -23.46 6.09 2.36
C ARG A 310 -22.46 6.58 3.40
N ASP A 311 -21.79 5.63 4.06
CA ASP A 311 -20.82 5.86 5.09
C ASP A 311 -19.54 6.48 4.51
N ARG A 312 -18.86 7.30 5.31
CA ARG A 312 -17.51 7.78 5.05
C ARG A 312 -16.65 7.44 6.25
N ILE A 313 -15.51 6.79 6.00
CA ILE A 313 -14.60 6.31 7.02
C ILE A 313 -13.23 6.94 6.79
N ALA A 314 -12.65 7.52 7.84
CA ALA A 314 -11.27 7.94 7.88
C ALA A 314 -10.43 6.85 8.55
N PHE A 315 -9.44 6.31 7.85
CA PHE A 315 -8.49 5.34 8.37
C PHE A 315 -7.30 6.07 9.00
N MET A 316 -7.06 5.76 10.26
CA MET A 316 -6.03 6.38 11.08
C MET A 316 -5.01 5.34 11.51
N ARG A 317 -3.73 5.63 11.30
CA ARG A 317 -2.61 4.90 11.91
C ARG A 317 -2.32 5.49 13.27
N ILE A 318 -2.36 4.70 14.33
CA ILE A 318 -1.95 5.11 15.66
C ILE A 318 -0.43 5.10 15.72
N CYS A 319 0.18 6.28 16.00
CA CYS A 319 1.63 6.47 16.01
C CYS A 319 2.24 6.38 17.40
N SER A 320 1.50 6.72 18.44
CA SER A 320 1.98 6.63 19.82
C SER A 320 0.86 6.36 20.81
N GLY A 321 1.19 5.73 21.92
CA GLY A 321 0.34 5.53 23.08
C GLY A 321 -0.86 4.61 22.83
N LYS A 322 -1.96 4.95 23.49
CA LYS A 322 -3.21 4.17 23.49
C LYS A 322 -4.39 5.04 23.10
N PHE A 323 -5.13 4.62 22.12
CA PHE A 323 -6.47 5.11 21.80
C PHE A 323 -7.50 4.54 22.79
N ASP A 324 -8.42 5.39 23.25
CA ASP A 324 -9.54 5.05 24.12
C ASP A 324 -10.79 5.76 23.58
N ALA A 325 -11.78 4.99 23.16
CA ALA A 325 -12.99 5.50 22.51
C ALA A 325 -13.82 6.44 23.43
N THR A 326 -13.64 6.35 24.76
CA THR A 326 -14.35 7.19 25.73
C THR A 326 -13.75 8.57 25.87
N LYS A 327 -12.51 8.78 25.42
CA LYS A 327 -11.75 10.03 25.60
C LYS A 327 -11.92 10.97 24.42
N GLU A 328 -11.79 12.25 24.72
CA GLU A 328 -11.65 13.28 23.70
C GLU A 328 -10.25 13.26 23.12
N VAL A 329 -10.17 13.61 21.84
CA VAL A 329 -8.93 13.84 21.10
C VAL A 329 -8.89 15.28 20.57
N TYR A 330 -7.72 15.72 20.13
CA TYR A 330 -7.52 17.03 19.51
C TYR A 330 -7.18 16.84 18.03
N HIS A 331 -8.03 17.39 17.15
CA HIS A 331 -7.79 17.47 15.72
C HIS A 331 -6.94 18.70 15.41
N VAL A 332 -5.69 18.50 15.04
CA VAL A 332 -4.68 19.58 14.94
C VAL A 332 -5.01 20.57 13.84
N GLN A 333 -5.26 20.11 12.61
CA GLN A 333 -5.57 20.96 11.46
C GLN A 333 -6.92 21.68 11.61
N GLY A 334 -7.87 21.06 12.30
CA GLY A 334 -9.17 21.65 12.59
C GLY A 334 -9.21 22.51 13.86
N ASP A 335 -8.11 22.60 14.61
CA ASP A 335 -7.96 23.33 15.89
C ASP A 335 -9.12 23.10 16.87
N LYS A 336 -9.54 21.84 17.04
CA LYS A 336 -10.70 21.52 17.88
C LYS A 336 -10.57 20.20 18.62
N LYS A 337 -11.19 20.16 19.82
CA LYS A 337 -11.42 18.92 20.57
C LYS A 337 -12.64 18.21 20.02
N MET A 338 -12.59 16.89 19.99
CA MET A 338 -13.71 16.06 19.52
C MET A 338 -13.60 14.63 20.05
N ARG A 339 -14.66 13.85 19.91
CA ARG A 339 -14.62 12.40 20.07
C ARG A 339 -14.64 11.74 18.70
N LEU A 340 -13.84 10.69 18.53
CA LEU A 340 -13.89 9.88 17.32
C LEU A 340 -15.15 9.01 17.36
N LEU A 341 -15.92 9.07 16.25
CA LEU A 341 -17.21 8.42 16.18
C LEU A 341 -17.07 7.00 15.61
N GLN A 342 -17.74 6.05 16.22
CA GLN A 342 -17.83 4.65 15.77
C GLN A 342 -16.47 4.07 15.36
N PRO A 343 -15.46 4.08 16.25
CA PRO A 343 -14.16 3.52 15.93
C PRO A 343 -14.30 2.02 15.70
N GLN A 344 -13.72 1.54 14.61
CA GLN A 344 -13.81 0.14 14.18
C GLN A 344 -12.49 -0.35 13.60
N GLN A 345 -12.25 -1.64 13.74
CA GLN A 345 -11.18 -2.35 13.06
C GLN A 345 -11.76 -3.28 12.00
N MET A 346 -11.01 -3.45 10.93
CA MET A 346 -11.37 -4.31 9.81
C MET A 346 -10.74 -5.69 10.05
N MET A 347 -11.53 -6.63 10.54
CA MET A 347 -11.08 -8.01 10.74
C MET A 347 -11.61 -8.87 9.59
N ALA A 348 -10.78 -9.09 8.58
CA ALA A 348 -11.11 -9.88 7.39
C ALA A 348 -12.47 -9.50 6.79
N GLU A 349 -13.50 -10.31 7.00
CA GLU A 349 -14.84 -10.13 6.41
C GLU A 349 -15.78 -9.23 7.26
N SER A 350 -15.37 -8.83 8.47
CA SER A 350 -16.25 -8.13 9.41
C SER A 350 -15.62 -6.87 10.00
N ARG A 351 -16.46 -5.93 10.40
CA ARG A 351 -16.09 -4.73 11.13
C ARG A 351 -16.42 -4.92 12.61
N HIS A 352 -15.45 -4.67 13.47
CA HIS A 352 -15.62 -4.74 14.91
C HIS A 352 -15.45 -3.36 15.53
N VAL A 353 -16.37 -2.99 16.41
CA VAL A 353 -16.23 -1.77 17.22
C VAL A 353 -15.04 -1.94 18.15
N VAL A 354 -14.20 -0.92 18.22
CA VAL A 354 -12.96 -0.91 18.99
C VAL A 354 -13.08 0.09 20.12
N GLU A 355 -12.92 -0.38 21.35
CA GLU A 355 -12.87 0.47 22.52
C GLU A 355 -11.46 0.99 22.78
N GLU A 356 -10.46 0.18 22.51
CA GLU A 356 -9.04 0.44 22.74
C GLU A 356 -8.18 -0.04 21.56
N ALA A 357 -7.17 0.76 21.23
CA ALA A 357 -6.15 0.39 20.25
C ALA A 357 -4.81 1.04 20.63
N TYR A 358 -3.70 0.53 20.11
CA TYR A 358 -2.36 0.92 20.53
C TYR A 358 -1.52 1.38 19.33
N ALA A 359 -0.40 2.05 19.62
CA ALA A 359 0.55 2.38 18.56
C ALA A 359 0.87 1.16 17.71
N GLY A 360 0.80 1.30 16.42
CA GLY A 360 0.86 0.21 15.46
C GLY A 360 -0.50 -0.19 14.87
N ASP A 361 -1.58 -0.04 15.59
CA ASP A 361 -2.91 -0.39 15.09
C ASP A 361 -3.43 0.64 14.07
N ILE A 362 -4.34 0.17 13.25
CA ILE A 362 -5.13 1.00 12.33
C ILE A 362 -6.59 0.93 12.73
N ILE A 363 -7.20 2.09 12.89
CA ILE A 363 -8.64 2.21 13.17
C ILE A 363 -9.33 2.99 12.06
N GLY A 364 -10.53 2.58 11.71
CA GLY A 364 -11.44 3.35 10.88
C GLY A 364 -12.43 4.09 11.77
N VAL A 365 -12.65 5.37 11.54
CA VAL A 365 -13.64 6.16 12.27
C VAL A 365 -14.66 6.75 11.31
N PHE A 366 -15.91 6.82 11.75
CA PHE A 366 -16.92 7.54 10.97
C PHE A 366 -16.52 9.00 10.79
N ASP A 367 -16.52 9.46 9.55
CA ASP A 367 -16.15 10.82 9.18
C ASP A 367 -17.34 11.59 8.62
N PRO A 368 -17.89 12.58 9.34
CA PRO A 368 -18.94 13.44 8.81
C PRO A 368 -18.45 14.45 7.74
N GLY A 369 -17.23 14.29 7.22
CA GLY A 369 -16.62 15.17 6.22
C GLY A 369 -15.68 16.22 6.80
N ILE A 370 -15.08 15.94 7.95
CA ILE A 370 -14.18 16.87 8.65
C ILE A 370 -12.70 16.52 8.55
N PHE A 371 -12.39 15.26 8.23
CA PHE A 371 -11.01 14.83 8.09
C PHE A 371 -10.52 14.95 6.65
N SER A 372 -9.23 15.24 6.54
CA SER A 372 -8.45 15.20 5.30
C SER A 372 -7.29 14.21 5.44
N ILE A 373 -6.83 13.66 4.32
CA ILE A 373 -5.62 12.83 4.29
C ILE A 373 -4.43 13.68 4.75
N GLY A 374 -3.65 13.15 5.71
CA GLY A 374 -2.54 13.84 6.35
C GLY A 374 -2.89 14.52 7.68
N ASP A 375 -4.17 14.59 8.07
CA ASP A 375 -4.57 15.18 9.33
C ASP A 375 -3.98 14.43 10.52
N THR A 376 -3.57 15.20 11.54
CA THR A 376 -3.00 14.70 12.78
C THR A 376 -4.01 14.78 13.91
N ILE A 377 -4.10 13.72 14.69
CA ILE A 377 -4.95 13.60 15.85
C ILE A 377 -4.07 13.33 17.07
N CYS A 378 -4.19 14.13 18.12
CA CYS A 378 -3.39 14.02 19.33
C CYS A 378 -4.25 13.88 20.58
N ALA A 379 -3.62 13.50 21.69
CA ALA A 379 -4.23 13.65 23.01
C ALA A 379 -4.49 15.14 23.30
N PRO A 380 -5.58 15.49 24.05
CA PRO A 380 -5.86 16.87 24.41
C PRO A 380 -4.68 17.51 25.16
N GLY A 381 -4.28 18.72 24.75
CA GLY A 381 -3.14 19.44 25.29
C GLY A 381 -1.81 19.23 24.56
N LYS A 382 -1.76 18.30 23.62
CA LYS A 382 -0.64 18.14 22.69
C LYS A 382 -1.00 18.78 21.35
N LYS A 383 -0.08 19.58 20.81
CA LYS A 383 -0.24 20.26 19.52
C LYS A 383 1.04 20.10 18.71
N PHE A 384 1.09 19.07 17.93
CA PHE A 384 2.13 18.87 16.90
C PHE A 384 1.47 18.27 15.66
N ALA A 385 2.05 18.47 14.51
CA ALA A 385 1.59 17.91 13.25
C ALA A 385 2.62 16.91 12.70
N PHE A 386 2.16 15.73 12.30
CA PHE A 386 3.00 14.84 11.52
C PHE A 386 3.30 15.43 10.15
N GLU A 387 4.44 15.05 9.57
CA GLU A 387 4.76 15.40 8.19
C GLU A 387 3.61 14.99 7.26
N GLY A 388 3.20 15.91 6.41
CA GLY A 388 2.12 15.71 5.46
C GLY A 388 2.43 14.60 4.46
N ILE A 389 1.38 14.03 3.88
CA ILE A 389 1.51 13.06 2.79
C ILE A 389 1.59 13.87 1.49
N PRO A 390 2.69 13.77 0.71
CA PRO A 390 2.81 14.48 -0.55
C PRO A 390 1.76 14.00 -1.55
N THR A 391 1.26 14.94 -2.35
CA THR A 391 0.33 14.66 -3.44
C THR A 391 1.14 14.52 -4.72
N PHE A 392 0.91 13.46 -5.47
CA PHE A 392 1.56 13.26 -6.77
C PHE A 392 1.02 14.23 -7.81
N ALA A 393 1.89 14.72 -8.68
CA ALA A 393 1.46 15.49 -9.84
C ALA A 393 0.68 14.58 -10.80
N PRO A 394 -0.54 14.96 -11.22
CA PRO A 394 -1.25 14.25 -12.26
C PRO A 394 -0.51 14.29 -13.59
N GLU A 395 -0.60 13.19 -14.33
CA GLU A 395 0.00 13.03 -15.66
C GLU A 395 -1.06 13.08 -16.78
N HIS A 396 -2.34 12.89 -16.42
CA HIS A 396 -3.45 12.90 -17.37
C HIS A 396 -4.56 13.82 -16.90
N PHE A 397 -5.17 14.54 -17.83
CA PHE A 397 -6.19 15.52 -17.52
C PHE A 397 -7.42 15.35 -18.44
N ALA A 398 -8.60 15.50 -17.86
CA ALA A 398 -9.85 15.49 -18.61
C ALA A 398 -10.82 16.55 -18.06
N ARG A 399 -11.59 17.15 -18.95
CA ARG A 399 -12.77 17.93 -18.61
C ARG A 399 -13.92 16.97 -18.34
N VAL A 400 -14.60 17.18 -17.21
CA VAL A 400 -15.70 16.30 -16.77
C VAL A 400 -16.99 17.10 -16.69
N ARG A 401 -18.04 16.60 -17.36
CA ARG A 401 -19.37 17.20 -17.36
C ARG A 401 -20.43 16.14 -17.11
N GLN A 402 -21.45 16.47 -16.29
CA GLN A 402 -22.64 15.63 -16.19
C GLN A 402 -23.45 15.72 -17.51
N ILE A 403 -24.04 14.60 -17.93
CA ILE A 403 -24.90 14.54 -19.12
C ILE A 403 -26.24 15.16 -18.79
N ASP A 404 -26.84 14.79 -17.64
CA ASP A 404 -28.11 15.33 -17.16
C ASP A 404 -27.87 16.52 -16.23
N THR A 405 -28.28 17.71 -16.64
CA THR A 405 -28.17 18.96 -15.87
C THR A 405 -28.97 18.95 -14.57
N MET A 406 -30.04 18.16 -14.49
CA MET A 406 -30.87 18.01 -13.28
C MET A 406 -30.10 17.30 -12.14
N LYS A 407 -29.08 16.53 -12.46
CA LYS A 407 -28.26 15.80 -11.50
C LYS A 407 -27.03 16.59 -10.99
N ARG A 408 -27.00 17.91 -11.18
CA ARG A 408 -25.87 18.78 -10.79
C ARG A 408 -25.45 18.63 -9.32
N LYS A 409 -26.41 18.54 -8.40
CA LYS A 409 -26.10 18.37 -6.96
C LYS A 409 -25.39 17.04 -6.67
N GLN A 410 -25.88 15.97 -7.27
CA GLN A 410 -25.29 14.63 -7.14
C GLN A 410 -23.90 14.60 -7.75
N PHE A 411 -23.73 15.22 -8.93
CA PHE A 411 -22.43 15.33 -9.59
C PHE A 411 -21.40 16.04 -8.73
N VAL A 412 -21.70 17.25 -8.26
CA VAL A 412 -20.77 18.04 -7.42
C VAL A 412 -20.46 17.31 -6.12
N LYS A 413 -21.46 16.68 -5.49
CA LYS A 413 -21.24 15.88 -4.28
C LYS A 413 -20.33 14.70 -4.57
N GLY A 414 -20.62 13.92 -5.62
CA GLY A 414 -19.87 12.71 -5.95
C GLY A 414 -18.42 13.00 -6.31
N ILE A 415 -18.18 13.95 -7.21
CA ILE A 415 -16.83 14.28 -7.67
C ILE A 415 -15.96 14.83 -6.54
N ASN A 416 -16.51 15.69 -5.67
CA ASN A 416 -15.79 16.21 -4.51
C ASN A 416 -15.47 15.11 -3.49
N GLN A 417 -16.38 14.17 -3.26
CA GLN A 417 -16.16 13.07 -2.33
C GLN A 417 -15.05 12.13 -2.85
N ILE A 418 -15.09 11.78 -4.14
CA ILE A 418 -14.05 10.95 -4.77
C ILE A 418 -12.68 11.67 -4.74
N ALA A 419 -12.66 12.99 -4.92
CA ALA A 419 -11.41 13.77 -4.79
C ALA A 419 -10.89 13.81 -3.35
N GLN A 420 -11.75 13.92 -2.34
CA GLN A 420 -11.36 13.89 -0.93
C GLN A 420 -10.81 12.52 -0.49
N GLU A 421 -11.19 11.45 -1.17
CA GLU A 421 -10.57 10.12 -1.01
C GLU A 421 -9.19 10.04 -1.66
N GLY A 422 -8.81 11.06 -2.45
CA GLY A 422 -7.56 11.14 -3.18
C GLY A 422 -7.50 10.25 -4.44
N ALA A 423 -8.64 9.73 -4.90
CA ALA A 423 -8.68 8.94 -6.13
C ALA A 423 -8.50 9.78 -7.40
N ILE A 424 -8.81 11.06 -7.32
CA ILE A 424 -8.66 12.06 -8.39
C ILE A 424 -8.25 13.41 -7.78
N GLN A 425 -7.71 14.30 -8.59
CA GLN A 425 -7.52 15.71 -8.24
C GLN A 425 -8.45 16.58 -9.09
N ILE A 426 -9.02 17.62 -8.47
CA ILE A 426 -9.96 18.53 -9.13
C ILE A 426 -9.32 19.89 -9.27
N PHE A 427 -9.43 20.45 -10.47
CA PHE A 427 -8.98 21.79 -10.81
C PHE A 427 -10.12 22.58 -11.44
N GLN A 428 -10.13 23.87 -11.18
CA GLN A 428 -11.04 24.82 -11.77
C GLN A 428 -10.26 25.87 -12.55
N GLU A 429 -10.80 26.35 -13.65
CA GLU A 429 -10.19 27.42 -14.37
C GLU A 429 -10.12 28.69 -13.51
N PHE A 430 -8.98 29.34 -13.52
CA PHE A 430 -8.73 30.53 -12.70
C PHE A 430 -9.70 31.67 -13.08
N ASN A 431 -10.35 32.27 -12.08
CA ASN A 431 -11.36 33.33 -12.24
C ASN A 431 -12.65 32.95 -13.00
N THR A 432 -12.88 31.69 -13.27
CA THR A 432 -14.18 31.20 -13.76
C THR A 432 -14.89 30.44 -12.65
N GLY A 433 -16.21 30.49 -12.57
CA GLY A 433 -16.97 29.73 -11.56
C GLY A 433 -16.86 28.22 -11.77
N MET A 434 -17.49 27.42 -10.89
CA MET A 434 -17.49 25.93 -10.93
C MET A 434 -18.14 25.31 -12.20
N GLU A 435 -18.25 26.02 -13.29
CA GLU A 435 -18.93 25.51 -14.48
C GLU A 435 -18.13 24.46 -15.24
N GLU A 436 -16.80 24.57 -15.23
CA GLU A 436 -15.92 23.59 -15.85
C GLU A 436 -14.98 22.95 -14.83
N ILE A 437 -15.15 21.64 -14.62
CA ILE A 437 -14.31 20.85 -13.75
C ILE A 437 -13.27 20.12 -14.61
N ILE A 438 -11.98 20.36 -14.30
CA ILE A 438 -10.88 19.60 -14.83
C ILE A 438 -10.47 18.58 -13.77
N VAL A 439 -10.38 17.32 -14.17
CA VAL A 439 -9.89 16.24 -13.33
C VAL A 439 -8.49 15.84 -13.78
N GLY A 440 -7.57 15.78 -12.84
CA GLY A 440 -6.23 15.23 -13.03
C GLY A 440 -6.10 13.88 -12.33
N VAL A 441 -5.40 12.95 -12.98
CA VAL A 441 -5.13 11.61 -12.49
C VAL A 441 -3.70 11.18 -12.82
N VAL A 442 -3.12 10.27 -12.04
CA VAL A 442 -1.80 9.71 -12.29
C VAL A 442 -1.86 8.68 -13.41
N GLY A 443 -2.92 7.88 -13.47
CA GLY A 443 -3.10 6.86 -14.50
C GLY A 443 -4.50 6.87 -15.13
N ILE A 444 -4.59 6.46 -16.39
CA ILE A 444 -5.81 6.55 -17.21
C ILE A 444 -6.97 5.72 -16.63
N LEU A 445 -6.67 4.57 -16.02
CA LEU A 445 -7.72 3.72 -15.41
C LEU A 445 -8.50 4.43 -14.29
N GLN A 446 -7.93 5.46 -13.66
CA GLN A 446 -8.65 6.25 -12.65
C GLN A 446 -9.84 7.01 -13.25
N PHE A 447 -9.82 7.37 -14.54
CA PHE A 447 -10.99 7.94 -15.22
C PHE A 447 -12.13 6.92 -15.37
N ASP A 448 -11.81 5.66 -15.64
CA ASP A 448 -12.82 4.60 -15.71
C ASP A 448 -13.44 4.35 -14.34
N VAL A 449 -12.62 4.34 -13.29
CA VAL A 449 -13.08 4.22 -11.90
C VAL A 449 -13.96 5.41 -11.53
N LEU A 450 -13.57 6.63 -11.88
CA LEU A 450 -14.38 7.84 -11.66
C LEU A 450 -15.74 7.71 -12.32
N LYS A 451 -15.77 7.32 -13.59
CA LYS A 451 -17.02 7.15 -14.36
C LYS A 451 -17.90 6.09 -13.70
N TYR A 452 -17.35 4.92 -13.45
CA TYR A 452 -18.07 3.81 -12.80
C TYR A 452 -18.67 4.23 -11.45
N ARG A 453 -17.89 4.91 -10.59
CA ARG A 453 -18.35 5.35 -9.28
C ARG A 453 -19.46 6.40 -9.35
N LEU A 454 -19.32 7.41 -10.24
CA LEU A 454 -20.37 8.42 -10.43
C LEU A 454 -21.67 7.81 -10.94
N GLU A 455 -21.60 6.86 -11.86
CA GLU A 455 -22.76 6.14 -12.38
C GLU A 455 -23.42 5.26 -11.30
N ASN A 456 -22.66 4.44 -10.59
CA ASN A 456 -23.21 3.40 -9.71
C ASN A 456 -23.46 3.85 -8.27
N GLU A 457 -22.68 4.81 -7.74
CA GLU A 457 -22.81 5.29 -6.36
C GLU A 457 -23.66 6.57 -6.27
N TYR A 458 -23.61 7.44 -7.30
CA TYR A 458 -24.27 8.75 -7.30
C TYR A 458 -25.38 8.86 -8.33
N ASN A 459 -25.58 7.85 -9.18
CA ASN A 459 -26.55 7.83 -10.28
C ASN A 459 -26.36 9.01 -11.25
N VAL A 460 -25.13 9.29 -11.64
CA VAL A 460 -24.76 10.42 -12.52
C VAL A 460 -23.94 9.91 -13.70
N ASP A 461 -24.50 10.04 -14.89
CA ASP A 461 -23.77 9.79 -16.12
C ASP A 461 -22.91 11.00 -16.48
N ILE A 462 -21.66 10.75 -16.87
CA ILE A 462 -20.70 11.80 -17.21
C ILE A 462 -20.12 11.65 -18.61
N ARG A 463 -19.68 12.76 -19.16
CA ARG A 463 -18.84 12.83 -20.34
C ARG A 463 -17.45 13.28 -19.94
N LEU A 464 -16.45 12.50 -20.35
CA LEU A 464 -15.02 12.81 -20.22
C LEU A 464 -14.50 13.30 -21.57
N GLU A 465 -13.78 14.42 -21.56
CA GLU A 465 -13.09 15.00 -22.70
C GLU A 465 -11.62 15.15 -22.32
N THR A 466 -10.75 14.32 -22.89
CA THR A 466 -9.32 14.34 -22.62
C THR A 466 -8.71 15.69 -23.01
N LEU A 467 -7.86 16.23 -22.15
CA LEU A 467 -7.15 17.47 -22.36
C LEU A 467 -5.67 17.17 -22.66
N PRO A 468 -4.98 18.01 -23.45
CA PRO A 468 -3.62 17.74 -23.93
C PRO A 468 -2.53 18.09 -22.90
N TYR A 469 -2.88 18.29 -21.64
CA TYR A 469 -1.90 18.64 -20.60
C TYR A 469 -1.22 17.39 -20.06
N GLU A 470 0.10 17.48 -19.85
CA GLU A 470 0.94 16.40 -19.31
C GLU A 470 1.73 16.85 -18.07
N HIS A 471 1.80 18.16 -17.82
CA HIS A 471 2.56 18.72 -16.71
C HIS A 471 1.72 19.70 -15.90
N ILE A 472 1.89 19.64 -14.58
CA ILE A 472 1.33 20.60 -13.64
C ILE A 472 2.45 21.20 -12.78
N ARG A 473 2.33 22.48 -12.43
CA ARG A 473 3.27 23.18 -11.55
C ARG A 473 2.51 24.03 -10.53
N TRP A 474 2.94 23.94 -9.29
CA TRP A 474 2.46 24.79 -8.20
C TRP A 474 3.23 26.10 -8.17
N ILE A 475 2.55 27.19 -7.88
CA ILE A 475 3.17 28.51 -7.71
C ILE A 475 3.60 28.62 -6.24
N ALA A 476 4.91 28.44 -5.97
CA ALA A 476 5.44 28.41 -4.61
C ALA A 476 5.40 29.77 -3.92
N ASN A 477 5.50 30.86 -4.68
CA ASN A 477 5.50 32.24 -4.18
C ASN A 477 4.23 33.02 -4.52
N LYS A 478 3.08 32.35 -4.40
CA LYS A 478 1.73 32.89 -4.68
C LYS A 478 1.40 34.20 -3.95
N GLU A 479 2.03 34.46 -2.80
CA GLU A 479 1.83 35.68 -2.00
C GLU A 479 2.47 36.92 -2.65
N THR A 480 3.51 36.72 -3.45
CA THR A 480 4.28 37.81 -4.08
C THR A 480 3.96 37.98 -5.58
N VAL A 481 3.55 36.93 -6.26
CA VAL A 481 3.25 36.91 -7.68
C VAL A 481 1.74 37.04 -7.94
N LYS A 482 1.34 37.98 -8.77
CA LYS A 482 -0.05 38.11 -9.24
C LYS A 482 -0.31 37.14 -10.37
N VAL A 483 -1.07 36.09 -10.11
CA VAL A 483 -1.38 35.01 -11.05
C VAL A 483 -1.96 35.52 -12.38
N ASP A 484 -2.81 36.55 -12.33
CA ASP A 484 -3.38 37.18 -13.53
C ASP A 484 -2.32 37.73 -14.48
N LYS A 485 -1.20 38.25 -13.93
CA LYS A 485 -0.13 38.90 -14.69
C LYS A 485 0.93 37.93 -15.24
N ILE A 486 0.87 36.64 -14.89
CA ILE A 486 1.79 35.65 -15.43
C ILE A 486 1.64 35.60 -16.95
N VAL A 487 2.76 35.87 -17.66
CA VAL A 487 2.86 35.81 -19.11
C VAL A 487 2.98 34.34 -19.53
N GLY A 488 1.88 33.78 -20.05
CA GLY A 488 1.81 32.40 -20.47
C GLY A 488 2.18 32.16 -21.93
N THR A 489 2.11 30.89 -22.30
CA THR A 489 2.08 30.41 -23.69
C THR A 489 0.63 30.02 -24.05
N SER A 490 0.35 29.87 -25.36
CA SER A 490 -0.97 29.36 -25.82
C SER A 490 -1.31 27.99 -25.26
N ASP A 491 -0.31 27.22 -24.85
CA ASP A 491 -0.39 25.83 -24.40
C ASP A 491 -0.44 25.72 -22.86
N MET A 492 -0.57 26.85 -22.17
CA MET A 492 -0.66 26.90 -20.71
C MET A 492 -2.09 27.24 -20.28
N LYS A 493 -2.54 26.62 -19.19
CA LYS A 493 -3.79 26.96 -18.53
C LYS A 493 -3.58 27.30 -17.06
N LYS A 494 -4.17 28.39 -16.59
CA LYS A 494 -4.18 28.79 -15.18
C LYS A 494 -5.36 28.11 -14.51
N VAL A 495 -5.14 27.42 -13.42
CA VAL A 495 -6.17 26.70 -12.65
C VAL A 495 -5.99 26.91 -11.15
N THR A 496 -7.02 26.57 -10.38
CA THR A 496 -6.98 26.49 -8.91
C THR A 496 -7.38 25.10 -8.46
N ASP A 497 -6.75 24.61 -7.39
CA ASP A 497 -7.18 23.39 -6.71
C ASP A 497 -8.39 23.64 -5.79
N LEU A 498 -8.90 22.58 -5.13
CA LEU A 498 -10.01 22.69 -4.18
C LEU A 498 -9.69 23.54 -2.94
N LYS A 499 -8.42 23.78 -2.64
CA LYS A 499 -7.95 24.63 -1.53
C LYS A 499 -7.77 26.09 -1.96
N GLY A 500 -8.01 26.39 -3.25
CA GLY A 500 -7.82 27.72 -3.82
C GLY A 500 -6.37 28.07 -4.18
N ASN A 501 -5.46 27.09 -4.16
CA ASN A 501 -4.09 27.32 -4.59
C ASN A 501 -4.03 27.47 -6.11
N PRO A 502 -3.33 28.50 -6.64
CA PRO A 502 -3.15 28.65 -8.07
C PRO A 502 -2.07 27.71 -8.60
N LEU A 503 -2.34 27.13 -9.76
CA LEU A 503 -1.45 26.20 -10.47
C LEU A 503 -1.46 26.50 -11.97
N LEU A 504 -0.46 25.98 -12.66
CA LEU A 504 -0.32 26.06 -14.10
C LEU A 504 -0.31 24.66 -14.72
N LEU A 505 -1.13 24.44 -15.73
CA LEU A 505 -1.11 23.23 -16.57
C LEU A 505 -0.37 23.53 -17.85
N PHE A 506 0.44 22.57 -18.33
CA PHE A 506 1.26 22.69 -19.54
C PHE A 506 1.12 21.43 -20.39
N VAL A 507 1.18 21.63 -21.71
CA VAL A 507 1.13 20.52 -22.69
C VAL A 507 2.46 19.75 -22.73
N ASN A 508 3.59 20.44 -22.47
CA ASN A 508 4.91 19.82 -22.52
C ASN A 508 5.93 20.56 -21.63
N ALA A 509 7.08 19.94 -21.38
CA ALA A 509 8.14 20.50 -20.54
C ALA A 509 8.77 21.78 -21.09
N TRP A 510 8.80 21.94 -22.43
CA TRP A 510 9.34 23.16 -23.06
C TRP A 510 8.50 24.39 -22.68
N SER A 511 7.15 24.23 -22.64
CA SER A 511 6.25 25.33 -22.25
C SER A 511 6.47 25.77 -20.80
N VAL A 512 6.90 24.85 -19.90
CA VAL A 512 7.28 25.20 -18.52
C VAL A 512 8.47 26.17 -18.53
N GLY A 513 9.57 25.79 -19.18
CA GLY A 513 10.76 26.65 -19.27
C GLY A 513 10.48 28.01 -19.90
N MET A 514 9.67 28.07 -20.96
CA MET A 514 9.26 29.33 -21.59
C MET A 514 8.50 30.27 -20.65
N VAL A 515 7.69 29.72 -19.75
CA VAL A 515 6.94 30.53 -18.77
C VAL A 515 7.88 31.02 -17.66
N GLU A 516 8.81 30.19 -17.19
CA GLU A 516 9.84 30.60 -16.23
C GLU A 516 10.72 31.73 -16.80
N ASP A 517 11.20 31.61 -18.05
CA ASP A 517 12.01 32.64 -18.72
C ASP A 517 11.27 33.99 -18.87
N ARG A 518 9.95 33.93 -19.13
CA ARG A 518 9.12 35.15 -19.29
C ARG A 518 8.70 35.79 -17.98
N ASN A 519 8.83 35.08 -16.87
CA ASN A 519 8.40 35.51 -15.52
C ASN A 519 9.53 35.24 -14.51
N PRO A 520 10.63 36.02 -14.50
CA PRO A 520 11.79 35.74 -13.66
C PRO A 520 11.50 35.68 -12.14
N ASP A 521 10.45 36.35 -11.71
CA ASP A 521 10.01 36.35 -10.29
C ASP A 521 9.11 35.16 -9.92
N LEU A 522 8.73 34.32 -10.90
CA LEU A 522 7.85 33.18 -10.68
C LEU A 522 8.66 31.96 -10.22
N VAL A 523 8.24 31.35 -9.10
CA VAL A 523 8.84 30.11 -8.61
C VAL A 523 7.85 28.98 -8.77
N LEU A 524 8.17 28.03 -9.67
CA LEU A 524 7.36 26.84 -9.92
C LEU A 524 7.95 25.62 -9.19
N THR A 525 7.07 24.75 -8.68
CA THR A 525 7.45 23.48 -8.03
C THR A 525 6.61 22.32 -8.57
N GLU A 526 7.18 21.10 -8.52
CA GLU A 526 6.50 19.88 -8.96
C GLU A 526 5.60 19.29 -7.87
N PHE A 527 5.71 19.77 -6.66
CA PHE A 527 4.98 19.26 -5.51
C PHE A 527 4.26 20.39 -4.77
N SER A 528 3.08 20.09 -4.26
CA SER A 528 2.37 20.91 -3.27
C SER A 528 3.18 20.91 -1.96
N LYS A 529 3.53 22.07 -1.45
CA LYS A 529 4.05 22.21 -0.08
C LYS A 529 2.92 22.25 0.93
#